data_f1aca0b004b0970c7b85ddb60f182d55
#
_entry.id   f1aca0b004b0970c7b85ddb60f182d55
#
_cell.length_a   1.000
_cell.length_b   1.000
_cell.length_c   1.000
_cell.angle_alpha   90.00
_cell.angle_beta   90.00
_cell.angle_gamma   90.00
#
_symmetry.space_group_name_H-M   'P 1'
#
loop_
_entity.id
_entity.type
_entity.pdbx_description
1 polymer ?
#
loop_
_entity_poly.entity_id
_entity_poly.type
_entity_poly.pdbx_seq_one_letter_code
_entity_poly.pdbx_strand_id
1 'polypeptide(L)'
;TSKVITDAGQPTSRQDAKAHTFAPLYGATGFGRTKAEAEYYKHFTEKYQGIKSWHSRLAKEALETGKITTPSGRQFAFPDVTRRRNGSVSHFTQIKNYPVQSFATADIVPLILMKIDGMLDTMRSCVVNSVHDSIVIDVHPEEQKQVLYIVTQVNSQMKDLIESHFGI
;
A
#
# COMPACT_ATOMS: atom_id res chain seq x y z
N THR A 1 16.87 -2.35 -3.06
CA THR A 1 16.92 -3.58 -2.21
C THR A 1 17.76 -4.64 -2.85
N SER A 2 17.42 -5.11 -4.05
CA SER A 2 18.15 -6.14 -4.78
C SER A 2 19.64 -5.79 -4.93
N LYS A 3 19.96 -4.59 -5.38
CA LYS A 3 21.34 -4.13 -5.56
C LYS A 3 22.13 -4.19 -4.24
N VAL A 4 21.58 -3.68 -3.13
CA VAL A 4 22.27 -3.66 -1.83
C VAL A 4 22.57 -5.07 -1.35
N ILE A 5 21.63 -6.01 -1.47
CA ILE A 5 21.85 -7.40 -1.06
C ILE A 5 22.84 -8.11 -1.97
N THR A 6 22.80 -7.84 -3.28
CA THR A 6 23.75 -8.41 -4.25
C THR A 6 25.16 -7.83 -4.03
N ASP A 7 25.29 -6.52 -3.78
CA ASP A 7 26.57 -5.87 -3.48
C ASP A 7 27.21 -6.43 -2.18
N ALA A 8 26.37 -6.94 -1.25
CA ALA A 8 26.82 -7.68 -0.08
C ALA A 8 27.16 -9.17 -0.34
N GLY A 9 27.22 -9.58 -1.61
CA GLY A 9 27.58 -10.94 -2.03
C GLY A 9 26.47 -11.98 -1.93
N GLN A 10 25.22 -11.57 -1.75
CA GLN A 10 24.08 -12.47 -1.71
C GLN A 10 23.23 -12.32 -2.98
N PRO A 11 23.16 -13.34 -3.85
CA PRO A 11 22.25 -13.30 -4.99
C PRO A 11 20.82 -13.20 -4.50
N THR A 12 20.03 -12.32 -5.13
CA THR A 12 18.64 -12.14 -4.76
C THR A 12 17.75 -12.12 -6.00
N SER A 13 16.66 -12.88 -5.95
CA SER A 13 15.62 -12.86 -6.97
C SER A 13 14.72 -11.62 -6.81
N ARG A 14 13.89 -11.33 -7.84
CA ARG A 14 12.86 -10.29 -7.72
C ARG A 14 11.90 -10.57 -6.56
N GLN A 15 11.59 -11.85 -6.31
CA GLN A 15 10.71 -12.26 -5.22
C GLN A 15 11.35 -11.99 -3.85
N ASP A 16 12.62 -12.31 -3.68
CA ASP A 16 13.36 -12.02 -2.45
C ASP A 16 13.48 -10.51 -2.22
N ALA A 17 13.79 -9.74 -3.26
CA ALA A 17 13.85 -8.29 -3.18
C ALA A 17 12.52 -7.68 -2.74
N LYS A 18 11.39 -8.23 -3.20
CA LYS A 18 10.05 -7.84 -2.76
C LYS A 18 9.85 -8.15 -1.26
N ALA A 19 10.16 -9.36 -0.82
CA ALA A 19 10.05 -9.76 0.58
C ALA A 19 10.89 -8.87 1.51
N HIS A 20 12.14 -8.58 1.13
CA HIS A 20 13.04 -7.70 1.87
C HIS A 20 12.59 -6.23 1.90
N THR A 21 11.81 -5.78 0.93
CA THR A 21 11.22 -4.44 0.95
C THR A 21 10.02 -4.37 1.90
N PHE A 22 9.15 -5.37 1.86
CA PHE A 22 7.97 -5.39 2.72
C PHE A 22 8.29 -5.66 4.19
N ALA A 23 9.30 -6.46 4.50
CA ALA A 23 9.64 -6.79 5.88
C ALA A 23 9.92 -5.54 6.75
N PRO A 24 10.84 -4.62 6.40
CA PRO A 24 11.06 -3.41 7.19
C PRO A 24 9.90 -2.40 7.08
N LEU A 25 9.16 -2.38 5.97
CA LEU A 25 7.96 -1.55 5.83
C LEU A 25 6.92 -1.89 6.91
N TYR A 26 6.79 -3.16 7.27
CA TYR A 26 5.89 -3.62 8.34
C TYR A 26 6.59 -3.79 9.70
N GLY A 27 7.81 -3.28 9.85
CA GLY A 27 8.50 -3.12 11.12
C GLY A 27 9.42 -4.27 11.52
N ALA A 28 9.87 -5.10 10.58
CA ALA A 28 10.96 -6.04 10.86
C ALA A 28 12.28 -5.26 11.12
N THR A 29 13.03 -5.71 12.12
CA THR A 29 14.27 -5.07 12.57
C THR A 29 15.53 -5.75 12.04
N GLY A 30 15.40 -6.84 11.33
CA GLY A 30 16.53 -7.68 10.88
C GLY A 30 17.06 -8.63 11.96
N PHE A 31 16.45 -8.70 13.12
CA PHE A 31 16.84 -9.67 14.16
C PHE A 31 16.69 -11.10 13.65
N GLY A 32 17.73 -11.92 13.83
CA GLY A 32 17.77 -13.30 13.32
C GLY A 32 18.01 -13.43 11.82
N ARG A 33 18.36 -12.32 11.14
CA ARG A 33 18.66 -12.25 9.71
C ARG A 33 20.19 -12.20 9.47
N THR A 34 20.57 -12.28 8.20
CA THR A 34 21.97 -12.08 7.80
C THR A 34 22.43 -10.66 8.11
N LYS A 35 23.75 -10.45 8.21
CA LYS A 35 24.35 -9.13 8.45
C LYS A 35 23.91 -8.10 7.39
N ALA A 36 23.90 -8.51 6.12
CA ALA A 36 23.51 -7.65 5.00
C ALA A 36 22.02 -7.22 5.07
N GLU A 37 21.12 -8.17 5.42
CA GLU A 37 19.70 -7.86 5.61
C GLU A 37 19.47 -6.93 6.81
N ALA A 38 20.16 -7.16 7.93
CA ALA A 38 20.05 -6.31 9.11
C ALA A 38 20.53 -4.88 8.83
N GLU A 39 21.64 -4.74 8.09
CA GLU A 39 22.17 -3.44 7.66
C GLU A 39 21.19 -2.72 6.69
N TYR A 40 20.65 -3.45 5.72
CA TYR A 40 19.63 -2.91 4.84
C TYR A 40 18.38 -2.42 5.60
N TYR A 41 17.89 -3.18 6.59
CA TYR A 41 16.71 -2.79 7.38
C TYR A 41 17.00 -1.57 8.26
N LYS A 42 18.23 -1.46 8.78
CA LYS A 42 18.68 -0.26 9.51
C LYS A 42 18.65 0.97 8.60
N HIS A 43 19.28 0.90 7.42
CA HIS A 43 19.28 2.00 6.45
C HIS A 43 17.86 2.35 5.98
N PHE A 44 16.99 1.36 5.78
CA PHE A 44 15.58 1.60 5.44
C PHE A 44 14.87 2.39 6.53
N THR A 45 15.04 2.01 7.79
CA THR A 45 14.41 2.68 8.93
C THR A 45 14.94 4.10 9.12
N GLU A 46 16.24 4.31 8.92
CA GLU A 46 16.88 5.63 8.97
C GLU A 46 16.38 6.56 7.86
N LYS A 47 16.20 6.02 6.65
CA LYS A 47 15.69 6.77 5.50
C LYS A 47 14.20 7.14 5.65
N TYR A 48 13.39 6.24 6.18
CA TYR A 48 11.94 6.39 6.25
C TYR A 48 11.44 6.51 7.71
N GLN A 49 11.93 7.51 8.44
CA GLN A 49 11.63 7.71 9.85
C GLN A 49 10.13 7.87 10.16
N GLY A 50 9.37 8.44 9.23
CA GLY A 50 7.91 8.60 9.35
C GLY A 50 7.16 7.27 9.48
N ILE A 51 7.68 6.16 8.94
CA ILE A 51 7.05 4.84 9.05
C ILE A 51 7.00 4.38 10.50
N LYS A 52 8.07 4.56 11.26
CA LYS A 52 8.14 4.16 12.67
C LYS A 52 7.15 4.95 13.53
N SER A 53 7.06 6.25 13.35
CA SER A 53 6.12 7.11 14.07
C SER A 53 4.68 6.78 13.71
N TRP A 54 4.39 6.52 12.43
CA TRP A 54 3.08 6.08 11.96
C TRP A 54 2.68 4.74 12.58
N HIS A 55 3.57 3.73 12.60
CA HIS A 55 3.31 2.45 13.27
C HIS A 55 3.00 2.61 14.75
N SER A 56 3.73 3.49 15.45
CA SER A 56 3.49 3.75 16.87
C SER A 56 2.13 4.40 17.11
N ARG A 57 1.72 5.30 16.22
CA ARG A 57 0.40 5.95 16.26
C ARG A 57 -0.72 4.92 16.06
N LEU A 58 -0.62 4.05 15.04
CA LEU A 58 -1.61 2.99 14.80
C LEU A 58 -1.72 2.02 15.99
N ALA A 59 -0.57 1.61 16.56
CA ALA A 59 -0.55 0.72 17.72
C ALA A 59 -1.21 1.38 18.94
N LYS A 60 -1.00 2.67 19.15
CA LYS A 60 -1.64 3.46 20.21
C LYS A 60 -3.14 3.56 19.98
N GLU A 61 -3.56 3.94 18.78
CA GLU A 61 -4.98 4.04 18.41
C GLU A 61 -5.72 2.72 18.63
N ALA A 62 -5.14 1.59 18.16
CA ALA A 62 -5.74 0.27 18.39
C ALA A 62 -5.89 -0.07 19.87
N LEU A 63 -4.85 0.21 20.70
CA LEU A 63 -4.89 -0.06 22.15
C LEU A 63 -5.92 0.80 22.89
N GLU A 64 -6.11 2.04 22.49
CA GLU A 64 -7.00 3.01 23.14
C GLU A 64 -8.45 2.85 22.71
N THR A 65 -8.68 2.53 21.44
CA THR A 65 -10.04 2.54 20.86
C THR A 65 -10.57 1.16 20.47
N GLY A 66 -9.69 0.13 20.45
CA GLY A 66 -10.01 -1.20 19.92
C GLY A 66 -10.19 -1.23 18.41
N LYS A 67 -9.82 -0.19 17.68
CA LYS A 67 -10.00 -0.09 16.24
C LYS A 67 -8.97 0.83 15.57
N ILE A 68 -8.87 0.72 14.25
CA ILE A 68 -8.10 1.61 13.36
C ILE A 68 -9.06 2.17 12.31
N THR A 69 -8.95 3.46 12.02
CA THR A 69 -9.75 4.13 10.99
C THR A 69 -8.86 4.58 9.83
N THR A 70 -9.26 4.25 8.59
CA THR A 70 -8.58 4.73 7.38
C THR A 70 -9.03 6.15 7.00
N PRO A 71 -8.33 6.85 6.09
CA PRO A 71 -8.78 8.16 5.58
C PRO A 71 -10.18 8.13 4.94
N SER A 72 -10.61 6.99 4.39
CA SER A 72 -11.96 6.79 3.86
C SER A 72 -13.04 6.60 4.92
N GLY A 73 -12.68 6.59 6.22
CA GLY A 73 -13.61 6.32 7.31
C GLY A 73 -13.86 4.84 7.60
N ARG A 74 -13.25 3.92 6.83
CA ARG A 74 -13.36 2.48 7.07
C ARG A 74 -12.68 2.11 8.39
N GLN A 75 -13.32 1.25 9.18
CA GLN A 75 -12.83 0.84 10.50
C GLN A 75 -12.47 -0.65 10.53
N PHE A 76 -11.35 -0.97 11.16
CA PHE A 76 -10.89 -2.32 11.45
C PHE A 76 -10.91 -2.52 12.95
N ALA A 77 -11.75 -3.43 13.44
CA ALA A 77 -11.90 -3.73 14.85
C ALA A 77 -10.83 -4.73 15.34
N PHE A 78 -10.26 -4.44 16.49
CA PHE A 78 -9.30 -5.28 17.22
C PHE A 78 -9.72 -5.35 18.70
N PRO A 79 -10.85 -6.01 19.03
CA PRO A 79 -11.44 -5.96 20.37
C PRO A 79 -10.58 -6.63 21.45
N ASP A 80 -9.71 -7.54 21.05
CA ASP A 80 -8.79 -8.31 21.91
C ASP A 80 -7.34 -7.83 21.81
N VAL A 81 -7.12 -6.61 21.32
CA VAL A 81 -5.77 -6.04 21.24
C VAL A 81 -5.18 -5.80 22.63
N THR A 82 -3.98 -6.28 22.85
CA THR A 82 -3.26 -6.17 24.13
C THR A 82 -1.80 -5.82 23.93
N ARG A 83 -1.20 -5.21 24.96
CA ARG A 83 0.25 -5.02 25.01
C ARG A 83 0.91 -6.28 25.58
N ARG A 84 1.86 -6.84 24.84
CA ARG A 84 2.63 -8.03 25.26
C ARG A 84 3.71 -7.63 26.27
N ARG A 85 4.25 -8.61 27.01
CA ARG A 85 5.33 -8.40 28.00
C ARG A 85 6.60 -7.77 27.41
N ASN A 86 6.90 -8.02 26.13
CA ASN A 86 8.04 -7.43 25.42
C ASN A 86 7.75 -6.01 24.87
N GLY A 87 6.63 -5.40 25.26
CA GLY A 87 6.23 -4.06 24.82
C GLY A 87 5.56 -4.00 23.44
N SER A 88 5.58 -5.08 22.66
CA SER A 88 4.87 -5.14 21.38
C SER A 88 3.36 -5.24 21.57
N VAL A 89 2.61 -4.91 20.51
CA VAL A 89 1.14 -5.02 20.50
C VAL A 89 0.74 -6.32 19.81
N SER A 90 -0.30 -7.00 20.32
CA SER A 90 -0.92 -8.11 19.58
C SER A 90 -1.46 -7.63 18.24
N HIS A 91 -1.67 -8.51 17.27
CA HIS A 91 -2.14 -8.17 15.91
C HIS A 91 -1.26 -7.14 15.16
N PHE A 92 0.01 -6.98 15.59
CA PHE A 92 0.92 -5.94 15.12
C PHE A 92 1.01 -5.83 13.58
N THR A 93 1.06 -6.95 12.87
CA THR A 93 1.13 -6.98 11.40
C THR A 93 -0.19 -6.54 10.77
N GLN A 94 -1.32 -7.02 11.30
CA GLN A 94 -2.66 -6.69 10.81
C GLN A 94 -2.99 -5.21 11.02
N ILE A 95 -2.68 -4.67 12.19
CA ILE A 95 -2.87 -3.24 12.53
C ILE A 95 -2.18 -2.33 11.50
N LYS A 96 -1.01 -2.73 10.98
CA LYS A 96 -0.27 -1.97 9.98
C LYS A 96 -0.70 -2.25 8.55
N ASN A 97 -1.01 -3.51 8.25
CA ASN A 97 -1.24 -3.96 6.89
C ASN A 97 -2.67 -3.68 6.40
N TYR A 98 -3.67 -3.94 7.24
CA TYR A 98 -5.08 -3.80 6.83
C TYR A 98 -5.44 -2.39 6.36
N PRO A 99 -5.09 -1.31 7.08
CA PRO A 99 -5.39 0.03 6.61
C PRO A 99 -4.76 0.35 5.25
N VAL A 100 -3.49 -0.03 5.04
CA VAL A 100 -2.77 0.25 3.79
C VAL A 100 -3.37 -0.51 2.63
N GLN A 101 -3.53 -1.84 2.77
CA GLN A 101 -4.05 -2.66 1.68
C GLN A 101 -5.50 -2.33 1.36
N SER A 102 -6.34 -2.18 2.37
CA SER A 102 -7.74 -1.84 2.16
C SER A 102 -7.90 -0.46 1.52
N PHE A 103 -7.17 0.55 2.00
CA PHE A 103 -7.24 1.88 1.41
C PHE A 103 -6.81 1.86 -0.06
N ALA A 104 -5.72 1.16 -0.39
CA ALA A 104 -5.25 1.04 -1.77
C ALA A 104 -6.26 0.30 -2.68
N THR A 105 -6.78 -0.86 -2.25
CA THR A 105 -7.57 -1.73 -3.14
C THR A 105 -9.08 -1.50 -3.07
N ALA A 106 -9.60 -1.14 -1.90
CA ALA A 106 -11.04 -1.00 -1.69
C ALA A 106 -11.53 0.46 -1.71
N ASP A 107 -10.64 1.44 -1.67
CA ASP A 107 -11.00 2.86 -1.68
C ASP A 107 -10.38 3.58 -2.90
N ILE A 108 -9.07 3.46 -3.14
CA ILE A 108 -8.39 4.16 -4.26
C ILE A 108 -8.74 3.53 -5.61
N VAL A 109 -8.70 2.20 -5.75
CA VAL A 109 -8.99 1.55 -7.05
C VAL A 109 -10.40 1.85 -7.53
N PRO A 110 -11.47 1.74 -6.70
CA PRO A 110 -12.81 2.16 -7.09
C PRO A 110 -12.91 3.65 -7.48
N LEU A 111 -12.22 4.54 -6.77
CA LEU A 111 -12.20 5.96 -7.11
C LEU A 111 -11.63 6.20 -8.51
N ILE A 112 -10.50 5.55 -8.83
CA ILE A 112 -9.86 5.62 -10.15
C ILE A 112 -10.77 5.01 -11.23
N LEU A 113 -11.36 3.84 -10.94
CA LEU A 113 -12.31 3.17 -11.83
C LEU A 113 -13.47 4.09 -12.20
N MET A 114 -14.14 4.67 -11.20
CA MET A 114 -15.25 5.60 -11.43
C MET A 114 -14.83 6.82 -12.26
N LYS A 115 -13.61 7.32 -12.05
CA LYS A 115 -13.09 8.45 -12.83
C LYS A 115 -12.84 8.07 -14.28
N ILE A 116 -12.26 6.90 -14.54
CA ILE A 116 -12.04 6.37 -15.89
C ILE A 116 -13.39 6.11 -16.58
N ASP A 117 -14.30 5.40 -15.91
CA ASP A 117 -15.62 5.05 -16.42
C ASP A 117 -16.40 6.28 -16.84
N GLY A 118 -16.47 7.31 -15.99
CA GLY A 118 -17.12 8.58 -16.32
C GLY A 118 -16.50 9.33 -17.50
N MET A 119 -15.20 9.12 -17.80
CA MET A 119 -14.56 9.69 -18.99
C MET A 119 -14.80 8.85 -20.26
N LEU A 120 -15.25 7.61 -20.12
CA LEU A 120 -15.60 6.72 -21.23
C LEU A 120 -17.09 6.76 -21.60
N ASP A 121 -17.94 7.46 -20.84
CA ASP A 121 -19.42 7.42 -20.94
C ASP A 121 -19.98 7.68 -22.35
N THR A 122 -19.29 8.49 -23.16
CA THR A 122 -19.69 8.79 -24.53
C THR A 122 -19.01 7.93 -25.61
N MET A 123 -18.19 6.95 -25.18
CA MET A 123 -17.38 6.09 -26.04
C MET A 123 -18.02 4.71 -26.21
N ARG A 124 -17.53 3.95 -27.20
CA ARG A 124 -17.88 2.52 -27.36
C ARG A 124 -17.06 1.62 -26.45
N SER A 125 -15.91 2.10 -25.99
CA SER A 125 -15.05 1.47 -25.02
C SER A 125 -15.66 1.62 -23.63
N CYS A 126 -15.58 0.58 -22.77
CA CYS A 126 -16.16 0.60 -21.43
C CYS A 126 -15.33 -0.19 -20.42
N VAL A 127 -15.46 0.16 -19.15
CA VAL A 127 -14.92 -0.65 -18.06
C VAL A 127 -15.77 -1.90 -17.89
N VAL A 128 -15.16 -3.08 -17.93
CA VAL A 128 -15.87 -4.38 -17.85
C VAL A 128 -15.60 -5.14 -16.56
N ASN A 129 -14.47 -4.90 -15.88
CA ASN A 129 -14.16 -5.62 -14.65
C ASN A 129 -13.06 -4.88 -13.85
N SER A 130 -12.95 -5.25 -12.58
CA SER A 130 -11.77 -4.94 -11.75
C SER A 130 -11.32 -6.20 -11.02
N VAL A 131 -10.01 -6.43 -10.98
CA VAL A 131 -9.40 -7.59 -10.32
C VAL A 131 -8.29 -7.11 -9.40
N HIS A 132 -8.54 -7.10 -8.10
CA HIS A 132 -7.64 -6.58 -7.06
C HIS A 132 -7.23 -5.11 -7.31
N ASP A 133 -6.04 -4.88 -7.88
CA ASP A 133 -5.44 -3.59 -8.18
C ASP A 133 -5.45 -3.26 -9.68
N SER A 134 -6.15 -4.06 -10.48
CA SER A 134 -6.24 -3.91 -11.94
C SER A 134 -7.64 -3.53 -12.38
N ILE A 135 -7.74 -2.65 -13.38
CA ILE A 135 -8.97 -2.29 -14.07
C ILE A 135 -8.92 -2.86 -15.48
N VAL A 136 -9.97 -3.55 -15.90
CA VAL A 136 -10.11 -4.16 -17.23
C VAL A 136 -11.07 -3.33 -18.06
N ILE A 137 -10.59 -2.88 -19.21
CA ILE A 137 -11.36 -2.07 -20.15
C ILE A 137 -11.51 -2.84 -21.46
N ASP A 138 -12.73 -2.98 -21.97
CA ASP A 138 -12.97 -3.41 -23.34
C ASP A 138 -12.79 -2.20 -24.26
N VAL A 139 -11.80 -2.29 -25.13
CA VAL A 139 -11.35 -1.15 -25.95
C VAL A 139 -11.77 -1.35 -27.40
N HIS A 140 -12.63 -0.45 -27.90
CA HIS A 140 -12.95 -0.42 -29.33
C HIS A 140 -11.70 -0.04 -30.15
N PRO A 141 -11.39 -0.77 -31.26
CA PRO A 141 -10.14 -0.57 -32.00
C PRO A 141 -9.85 0.87 -32.45
N GLU A 142 -10.89 1.60 -32.84
CA GLU A 142 -10.76 3.00 -33.27
C GLU A 142 -10.51 3.98 -32.12
N GLU A 143 -10.79 3.59 -30.87
CA GLU A 143 -10.69 4.43 -29.68
C GLU A 143 -9.44 4.18 -28.85
N GLN A 144 -8.58 3.22 -29.25
CA GLN A 144 -7.41 2.79 -28.49
C GLN A 144 -6.51 3.95 -28.02
N LYS A 145 -6.23 4.92 -28.89
CA LYS A 145 -5.39 6.07 -28.55
C LYS A 145 -6.06 6.97 -27.51
N GLN A 146 -7.37 7.17 -27.64
CA GLN A 146 -8.14 8.01 -26.72
C GLN A 146 -8.27 7.35 -25.34
N VAL A 147 -8.55 6.05 -25.28
CA VAL A 147 -8.59 5.30 -24.02
C VAL A 147 -7.23 5.34 -23.32
N LEU A 148 -6.13 5.11 -24.04
CA LEU A 148 -4.78 5.20 -23.48
C LEU A 148 -4.48 6.60 -22.93
N TYR A 149 -4.90 7.65 -23.64
CA TYR A 149 -4.78 9.02 -23.18
C TYR A 149 -5.56 9.26 -21.88
N ILE A 150 -6.82 8.83 -21.80
CA ILE A 150 -7.67 8.95 -20.61
C ILE A 150 -7.01 8.26 -19.40
N VAL A 151 -6.60 7.00 -19.55
CA VAL A 151 -5.95 6.23 -18.49
C VAL A 151 -4.66 6.91 -18.03
N THR A 152 -3.86 7.44 -18.97
CA THR A 152 -2.63 8.15 -18.64
C THR A 152 -2.92 9.46 -17.89
N GLN A 153 -3.93 10.21 -18.29
CA GLN A 153 -4.36 11.45 -17.61
C GLN A 153 -4.83 11.16 -16.17
N VAL A 154 -5.69 10.17 -15.97
CA VAL A 154 -6.17 9.80 -14.64
C VAL A 154 -5.01 9.36 -13.75
N ASN A 155 -4.09 8.55 -14.28
CA ASN A 155 -2.91 8.13 -13.52
C ASN A 155 -1.97 9.29 -13.16
N SER A 156 -1.79 10.26 -14.05
CA SER A 156 -0.95 11.42 -13.76
C SER A 156 -1.54 12.35 -12.70
N GLN A 157 -2.87 12.39 -12.59
CA GLN A 157 -3.62 13.18 -11.62
C GLN A 157 -4.01 12.41 -10.35
N MET A 158 -3.56 11.16 -10.22
CA MET A 158 -3.99 10.26 -9.14
C MET A 158 -3.74 10.83 -7.75
N LYS A 159 -2.59 11.48 -7.53
CA LYS A 159 -2.26 12.10 -6.26
C LYS A 159 -3.30 13.16 -5.88
N ASP A 160 -3.54 14.12 -6.76
CA ASP A 160 -4.46 15.23 -6.51
C ASP A 160 -5.90 14.73 -6.33
N LEU A 161 -6.29 13.70 -7.09
CA LEU A 161 -7.58 13.06 -6.98
C LEU A 161 -7.78 12.41 -5.60
N ILE A 162 -6.78 11.69 -5.09
CA ILE A 162 -6.82 11.05 -3.78
C ILE A 162 -6.84 12.10 -2.67
N GLU A 163 -5.95 13.08 -2.73
CA GLU A 163 -5.87 14.16 -1.74
C GLU A 163 -7.18 14.95 -1.66
N SER A 164 -7.75 15.32 -2.81
CA SER A 164 -9.01 16.06 -2.89
C SER A 164 -10.20 15.23 -2.39
N HIS A 165 -10.27 13.94 -2.71
CA HIS A 165 -11.40 13.10 -2.36
C HIS A 165 -11.43 12.70 -0.88
N PHE A 166 -10.27 12.40 -0.30
CA PHE A 166 -10.14 11.92 1.09
C PHE A 166 -9.70 13.00 2.08
N GLY A 167 -9.34 14.19 1.62
CA GLY A 167 -8.93 15.29 2.47
C GLY A 167 -7.58 15.05 3.19
N ILE A 168 -6.63 14.40 2.51
CA ILE A 168 -5.32 14.00 3.08
C ILE A 168 -4.15 14.66 2.35
#